data_c2d44661881db021944fd7862c458aa3
#
_entry.id   c2d44661881db021944fd7862c458aa3
#
_cell.length_a   1.000
_cell.length_b   1.000
_cell.length_c   1.000
_cell.angle_alpha   90.00
_cell.angle_beta   90.00
_cell.angle_gamma   90.00
#
_symmetry.space_group_name_H-M   'P 1'
#
loop_
_entity.id
_entity.type
_entity.pdbx_description
1 polymer ?
#
loop_
_entity_poly.entity_id
_entity_poly.type
_entity_poly.pdbx_seq_one_letter_code
_entity_poly.pdbx_strand_id
1 'polypeptide(L)'
;FPAGQSNILLNLGEGLTNESGATVRFVNDREIEGTKLLGTFCYNPQAVFPIYFVMRINKVPAKRGYWKMMRPMGVEAQWDDTAGKYKLYTAYTKEISGDDIGVWFTYDTTAEEVIEVSMGVSFVSIENARLNLEKEQPFGTTFDKLRAEARKKWNDDLSRIKVEGGTEEQKGVFYT
;
A
#
# COMPACT_ATOMS: atom_id res chain seq x y z
N PHE A 1 -13.84 -7.40 9.03
CA PHE A 1 -13.92 -6.43 10.12
C PHE A 1 -15.02 -6.83 11.10
N PRO A 2 -14.93 -6.51 12.41
CA PRO A 2 -16.02 -6.63 13.35
C PRO A 2 -17.14 -5.60 13.06
N ALA A 3 -18.30 -5.78 13.65
CA ALA A 3 -19.35 -4.77 13.62
C ALA A 3 -18.91 -3.52 14.41
N GLY A 4 -19.13 -2.34 13.85
CA GLY A 4 -18.78 -1.07 14.48
C GLY A 4 -18.00 -0.15 13.59
N GLN A 5 -17.18 0.72 14.19
CA GLN A 5 -16.31 1.63 13.45
C GLN A 5 -14.95 0.97 13.21
N SER A 6 -14.58 0.84 11.94
CA SER A 6 -13.32 0.25 11.50
C SER A 6 -12.49 1.25 10.70
N ASN A 7 -11.16 1.14 10.79
CA ASN A 7 -10.27 2.07 10.13
C ASN A 7 -9.26 1.34 9.25
N ILE A 8 -8.96 1.94 8.09
CA ILE A 8 -7.84 1.57 7.23
C ILE A 8 -6.89 2.75 7.19
N LEU A 9 -5.62 2.49 7.44
CA LEU A 9 -4.55 3.47 7.40
C LEU A 9 -3.54 3.10 6.33
N LEU A 10 -3.22 4.03 5.44
CA LEU A 10 -2.07 3.94 4.55
C LEU A 10 -0.95 4.78 5.12
N ASN A 11 0.20 4.15 5.38
CA ASN A 11 1.41 4.84 5.81
C ASN A 11 2.39 4.94 4.63
N LEU A 12 2.78 6.16 4.30
CA LEU A 12 3.80 6.47 3.28
C LEU A 12 5.09 6.99 3.91
N GLY A 13 5.16 7.03 5.25
CA GLY A 13 6.30 7.57 6.00
C GLY A 13 7.38 6.54 6.28
N GLU A 14 7.04 5.26 6.35
CA GLU A 14 7.95 4.20 6.76
C GLU A 14 8.23 3.20 5.65
N GLY A 15 9.45 2.68 5.62
CA GLY A 15 9.90 1.63 4.72
C GLY A 15 11.22 1.04 5.18
N LEU A 16 11.79 0.16 4.37
CA LEU A 16 13.02 -0.57 4.69
C LEU A 16 14.31 0.11 4.19
N THR A 17 14.17 1.25 3.55
CA THR A 17 15.29 1.95 2.91
C THR A 17 15.33 3.41 3.32
N ASN A 18 16.32 4.17 2.85
CA ASN A 18 16.37 5.63 3.02
C ASN A 18 15.25 6.29 2.22
N GLU A 19 14.06 6.22 2.76
CA GLU A 19 12.88 6.75 2.13
C GLU A 19 12.69 8.22 2.48
N SER A 20 12.27 8.99 1.50
CA SER A 20 11.98 10.40 1.67
C SER A 20 10.88 10.81 0.71
N GLY A 21 10.20 11.89 1.01
CA GLY A 21 9.25 12.52 0.11
C GLY A 21 8.14 11.59 -0.40
N ALA A 22 6.93 11.91 -0.04
CA ALA A 22 5.75 11.27 -0.61
C ALA A 22 4.73 12.34 -0.98
N THR A 23 3.86 12.04 -1.93
CA THR A 23 2.67 12.80 -2.23
C THR A 23 1.48 11.87 -2.30
N VAL A 24 0.31 12.33 -1.88
CA VAL A 24 -0.93 11.57 -2.02
C VAL A 24 -2.11 12.50 -2.16
N ARG A 25 -3.05 12.14 -3.05
CA ARG A 25 -4.31 12.85 -3.22
C ARG A 25 -5.49 11.90 -3.39
N PHE A 26 -6.67 12.36 -3.01
CA PHE A 26 -7.91 11.70 -3.35
C PHE A 26 -8.31 12.04 -4.79
N VAL A 27 -8.51 11.02 -5.61
CA VAL A 27 -9.08 11.15 -6.95
C VAL A 27 -10.61 11.22 -6.85
N ASN A 28 -11.17 10.37 -6.00
CA ASN A 28 -12.59 10.31 -5.67
C ASN A 28 -12.78 9.66 -4.28
N ASP A 29 -14.02 9.29 -3.94
CA ASP A 29 -14.33 8.74 -2.61
C ASP A 29 -13.71 7.36 -2.33
N ARG A 30 -13.29 6.64 -3.37
CA ARG A 30 -12.75 5.27 -3.26
C ARG A 30 -11.38 5.11 -3.88
N GLU A 31 -10.80 6.18 -4.40
CA GLU A 31 -9.52 6.09 -5.09
C GLU A 31 -8.57 7.20 -4.63
N ILE A 32 -7.35 6.80 -4.37
CA ILE A 32 -6.22 7.69 -4.15
C ILE A 32 -5.10 7.37 -5.12
N GLU A 33 -4.26 8.34 -5.38
CA GLU A 33 -3.03 8.19 -6.13
C GLU A 33 -1.92 9.00 -5.50
N GLY A 34 -0.69 8.64 -5.78
CA GLY A 34 0.45 9.34 -5.22
C GLY A 34 1.80 8.79 -5.66
N THR A 35 2.82 9.33 -5.00
CA THR A 35 4.21 8.94 -5.21
C THR A 35 4.91 8.74 -3.89
N LYS A 36 5.97 7.92 -3.91
CA LYS A 36 6.91 7.78 -2.81
C LYS A 36 8.31 7.68 -3.38
N LEU A 37 9.26 8.40 -2.79
CA LEU A 37 10.68 8.23 -3.09
C LEU A 37 11.23 7.09 -2.25
N LEU A 38 11.78 6.10 -2.92
CA LEU A 38 12.42 4.93 -2.31
C LEU A 38 13.93 5.06 -2.42
N GLY A 39 14.64 4.72 -1.35
CA GLY A 39 16.08 4.54 -1.37
C GLY A 39 16.49 3.12 -1.80
N THR A 40 17.77 2.83 -1.79
CA THR A 40 18.30 1.51 -2.11
C THR A 40 18.75 0.75 -0.88
N PHE A 41 18.65 -0.59 -0.94
CA PHE A 41 19.21 -1.48 0.09
C PHE A 41 20.74 -1.51 0.14
N CYS A 42 21.39 -1.16 -0.98
CA CYS A 42 22.82 -1.34 -1.16
C CYS A 42 23.59 -0.05 -0.97
N TYR A 43 23.74 0.42 0.25
CA TYR A 43 24.70 1.44 0.69
C TYR A 43 24.93 2.66 -0.23
N ASN A 44 24.03 2.93 -1.17
CA ASN A 44 24.08 4.13 -1.98
C ASN A 44 22.97 5.11 -1.53
N PRO A 45 23.27 6.00 -0.59
CA PRO A 45 22.27 6.94 -0.06
C PRO A 45 21.78 7.95 -1.10
N GLN A 46 22.44 8.04 -2.25
CA GLN A 46 22.07 8.94 -3.35
C GLN A 46 21.16 8.29 -4.40
N ALA A 47 21.04 6.97 -4.40
CA ALA A 47 20.18 6.27 -5.34
C ALA A 47 18.73 6.29 -4.81
N VAL A 48 18.01 7.33 -5.15
CA VAL A 48 16.59 7.51 -4.84
C VAL A 48 15.81 7.47 -6.15
N PHE A 49 14.72 6.71 -6.15
CA PHE A 49 13.84 6.60 -7.31
C PHE A 49 12.36 6.65 -6.89
N PRO A 50 11.49 7.24 -7.72
CA PRO A 50 10.08 7.32 -7.41
C PRO A 50 9.39 5.97 -7.67
N ILE A 51 8.44 5.62 -6.78
CA ILE A 51 7.37 4.70 -7.08
C ILE A 51 6.06 5.48 -7.13
N TYR A 52 5.25 5.19 -8.14
CA TYR A 52 3.93 5.76 -8.34
C TYR A 52 2.89 4.70 -8.01
N PHE A 53 1.79 5.11 -7.39
CA PHE A 53 0.72 4.18 -7.04
C PHE A 53 -0.66 4.76 -7.30
N VAL A 54 -1.60 3.86 -7.55
CA VAL A 54 -3.05 4.10 -7.54
C VAL A 54 -3.67 3.02 -6.68
N MET A 55 -4.46 3.42 -5.69
CA MET A 55 -5.15 2.51 -4.78
C MET A 55 -6.65 2.72 -4.87
N ARG A 56 -7.41 1.63 -4.99
CA ARG A 56 -8.88 1.59 -4.99
C ARG A 56 -9.40 0.76 -3.85
N ILE A 57 -10.52 1.19 -3.30
CA ILE A 57 -11.25 0.48 -2.24
C ILE A 57 -12.67 0.21 -2.72
N ASN A 58 -13.17 -1.00 -2.50
CA ASN A 58 -14.48 -1.41 -2.99
C ASN A 58 -15.66 -0.75 -2.27
N LYS A 59 -15.44 -0.19 -1.07
CA LYS A 59 -16.46 0.47 -0.24
C LYS A 59 -16.18 1.97 -0.08
N VAL A 60 -17.21 2.80 -0.14
CA VAL A 60 -17.13 4.23 0.19
C VAL A 60 -16.95 4.39 1.69
N PRO A 61 -15.92 5.11 2.17
CA PRO A 61 -15.73 5.37 3.59
C PRO A 61 -16.76 6.36 4.13
N ALA A 62 -17.13 6.20 5.39
CA ALA A 62 -17.95 7.19 6.11
C ALA A 62 -17.18 8.50 6.34
N LYS A 63 -15.87 8.38 6.60
CA LYS A 63 -14.94 9.52 6.72
C LYS A 63 -13.60 9.15 6.11
N ARG A 64 -12.89 10.16 5.65
CA ARG A 64 -11.54 10.02 5.11
C ARG A 64 -10.74 11.31 5.27
N GLY A 65 -9.43 11.21 5.19
CA GLY A 65 -8.55 12.36 5.24
C GLY A 65 -7.10 11.96 5.17
N TYR A 66 -6.25 12.92 5.44
CA TYR A 66 -4.81 12.76 5.46
C TYR A 66 -4.29 12.85 6.89
N TRP A 67 -3.14 12.27 7.13
CA TRP A 67 -2.37 12.50 8.33
C TRP A 67 -0.94 12.89 7.97
N LYS A 68 -0.31 13.66 8.84
CA LYS A 68 1.09 14.05 8.73
C LYS A 68 1.70 14.09 10.12
N MET A 69 2.89 13.51 10.25
CA MET A 69 3.69 13.71 11.44
C MET A 69 4.35 15.09 11.37
N MET A 70 4.11 15.89 12.37
CA MET A 70 4.76 17.18 12.55
C MET A 70 5.93 16.97 13.51
N ARG A 71 7.14 16.98 12.99
CA ARG A 71 8.34 16.91 13.84
C ARG A 71 8.52 18.22 14.60
N PRO A 72 8.98 18.19 15.86
CA PRO A 72 9.30 19.39 16.60
C PRO A 72 10.42 20.15 15.86
N MET A 73 10.33 21.49 15.89
CA MET A 73 11.36 22.36 15.31
C MET A 73 12.35 22.77 16.39
N GLY A 74 13.64 22.86 16.03
CA GLY A 74 14.69 23.34 16.92
C GLY A 74 15.52 22.21 17.56
N VAL A 75 16.17 22.55 18.68
CA VAL A 75 17.14 21.64 19.35
C VAL A 75 16.46 20.38 19.90
N GLU A 76 15.19 20.47 20.30
CA GLU A 76 14.41 19.32 20.76
C GLU A 76 14.17 18.26 19.67
N ALA A 77 14.18 18.67 18.40
CA ALA A 77 14.04 17.76 17.27
C ALA A 77 15.23 16.82 17.09
N GLN A 78 16.35 17.07 17.73
CA GLN A 78 17.57 16.26 17.60
C GLN A 78 17.61 15.07 18.56
N TRP A 79 16.78 15.07 19.60
CA TRP A 79 16.95 14.15 20.74
C TRP A 79 15.73 13.29 21.04
N ASP A 80 14.59 13.58 20.45
CA ASP A 80 13.36 12.82 20.73
C ASP A 80 12.53 12.60 19.46
N ASP A 81 12.79 11.49 18.78
CA ASP A 81 12.02 11.05 17.62
C ASP A 81 10.55 10.73 17.97
N THR A 82 10.24 10.57 19.26
CA THR A 82 8.87 10.27 19.73
C THR A 82 8.04 11.53 19.98
N ALA A 83 8.65 12.69 20.04
CA ALA A 83 7.96 13.98 20.25
C ALA A 83 7.15 14.47 19.04
N GLY A 84 7.14 13.73 17.93
CA GLY A 84 6.35 14.05 16.75
C GLY A 84 4.84 13.99 17.04
N LYS A 85 4.13 15.05 16.67
CA LYS A 85 2.67 15.10 16.78
C LYS A 85 2.03 14.81 15.43
N TYR A 86 1.11 13.87 15.40
CA TYR A 86 0.29 13.65 14.23
C TYR A 86 -0.77 14.74 14.09
N LYS A 87 -0.90 15.28 12.89
CA LYS A 87 -1.95 16.20 12.51
C LYS A 87 -2.84 15.55 11.47
N LEU A 88 -4.14 15.58 11.73
CA LEU A 88 -5.15 15.09 10.80
C LEU A 88 -5.66 16.24 9.93
N TYR A 89 -5.81 15.98 8.65
CA TYR A 89 -6.37 16.89 7.68
C TYR A 89 -7.63 16.24 7.09
N THR A 90 -8.66 17.05 6.92
CA THR A 90 -9.87 16.62 6.24
C THR A 90 -9.67 16.62 4.73
N ALA A 91 -10.63 16.04 4.00
CA ALA A 91 -10.59 15.93 2.54
C ALA A 91 -10.68 17.28 1.77
N TYR A 92 -10.74 18.42 2.45
CA TYR A 92 -10.62 19.75 1.82
C TYR A 92 -9.22 20.01 1.23
N THR A 93 -8.21 19.37 1.78
CA THR A 93 -6.87 19.39 1.22
C THR A 93 -6.87 18.55 -0.04
N LYS A 94 -6.52 19.14 -1.18
CA LYS A 94 -6.51 18.42 -2.47
C LYS A 94 -5.39 17.40 -2.53
N GLU A 95 -4.26 17.70 -1.93
CA GLU A 95 -3.06 16.87 -1.93
C GLU A 95 -2.27 17.15 -0.66
N ILE A 96 -1.55 16.17 -0.16
CA ILE A 96 -0.57 16.33 0.92
C ILE A 96 0.78 15.79 0.46
N SER A 97 1.85 16.43 0.91
CA SER A 97 3.22 16.00 0.65
C SER A 97 4.10 16.07 1.90
N GLY A 98 5.10 15.24 1.96
CA GLY A 98 6.08 15.19 3.06
C GLY A 98 6.71 13.82 3.21
N ASP A 99 7.55 13.67 4.23
CA ASP A 99 8.23 12.40 4.53
C ASP A 99 7.31 11.45 5.29
N ASP A 100 6.70 11.92 6.37
CA ASP A 100 5.86 11.12 7.26
C ASP A 100 4.39 11.51 7.06
N ILE A 101 3.79 10.98 6.01
CA ILE A 101 2.41 11.26 5.62
C ILE A 101 1.64 9.99 5.29
N GLY A 102 0.34 10.12 5.21
CA GLY A 102 -0.52 9.06 4.71
C GLY A 102 -1.99 9.43 4.66
N VAL A 103 -2.80 8.41 4.51
CA VAL A 103 -4.26 8.54 4.35
C VAL A 103 -4.95 7.67 5.37
N TRP A 104 -6.08 8.12 5.86
CA TRP A 104 -6.95 7.34 6.71
C TRP A 104 -8.36 7.27 6.14
N PHE A 105 -9.01 6.14 6.36
CA PHE A 105 -10.39 5.88 6.00
C PHE A 105 -11.10 5.28 7.21
N THR A 106 -12.30 5.75 7.49
CA THR A 106 -13.17 5.21 8.53
C THR A 106 -14.43 4.64 7.90
N TYR A 107 -14.81 3.45 8.31
CA TYR A 107 -15.98 2.73 7.82
C TYR A 107 -16.90 2.36 8.97
N ASP A 108 -18.20 2.43 8.74
CA ASP A 108 -19.17 1.73 9.55
C ASP A 108 -19.33 0.32 8.98
N THR A 109 -18.95 -0.68 9.76
CA THR A 109 -18.86 -2.07 9.31
C THR A 109 -19.88 -2.96 10.05
N THR A 110 -20.37 -3.96 9.35
CA THR A 110 -21.13 -5.07 9.92
C THR A 110 -20.17 -6.19 10.34
N ALA A 111 -20.66 -7.17 11.10
CA ALA A 111 -19.86 -8.33 11.49
C ALA A 111 -19.37 -9.09 10.24
N GLU A 112 -18.09 -9.48 10.24
CA GLU A 112 -17.43 -10.23 9.16
C GLU A 112 -17.40 -9.51 7.80
N GLU A 113 -17.64 -8.20 7.79
CA GLU A 113 -17.60 -7.43 6.55
C GLU A 113 -16.17 -7.40 5.96
N VAL A 114 -16.08 -7.65 4.64
CA VAL A 114 -14.84 -7.62 3.88
C VAL A 114 -14.75 -6.31 3.11
N ILE A 115 -13.66 -5.59 3.31
CA ILE A 115 -13.30 -4.42 2.50
C ILE A 115 -12.07 -4.79 1.69
N GLU A 116 -12.21 -4.74 0.37
CA GLU A 116 -11.14 -5.08 -0.57
C GLU A 116 -10.40 -3.82 -1.01
N VAL A 117 -9.08 -3.91 -0.97
CA VAL A 117 -8.16 -2.86 -1.44
C VAL A 117 -7.36 -3.41 -2.60
N SER A 118 -7.34 -2.69 -3.71
CA SER A 118 -6.53 -2.99 -4.90
C SER A 118 -5.53 -1.89 -5.13
N MET A 119 -4.29 -2.24 -5.49
CA MET A 119 -3.24 -1.27 -5.73
C MET A 119 -2.46 -1.62 -6.99
N GLY A 120 -2.29 -0.63 -7.87
CA GLY A 120 -1.35 -0.68 -8.99
C GLY A 120 -0.16 0.20 -8.70
N VAL A 121 1.02 -0.25 -9.10
CA VAL A 121 2.28 0.47 -8.92
C VAL A 121 3.04 0.57 -10.23
N SER A 122 3.90 1.60 -10.34
CA SER A 122 4.78 1.80 -11.48
C SER A 122 6.01 2.59 -11.06
N PHE A 123 7.14 2.35 -11.71
CA PHE A 123 8.34 3.19 -11.60
C PHE A 123 8.42 4.28 -12.66
N VAL A 124 7.36 4.43 -13.49
CA VAL A 124 7.35 5.36 -14.62
C VAL A 124 6.44 6.56 -14.36
N SER A 125 5.17 6.31 -14.04
CA SER A 125 4.19 7.38 -13.78
C SER A 125 2.93 6.88 -13.07
N ILE A 126 2.10 7.81 -12.59
CA ILE A 126 0.78 7.52 -12.02
C ILE A 126 -0.14 6.90 -13.10
N GLU A 127 -0.07 7.39 -14.34
CA GLU A 127 -0.86 6.85 -15.45
C GLU A 127 -0.53 5.38 -15.72
N ASN A 128 0.77 5.03 -15.68
CA ASN A 128 1.19 3.64 -15.81
C ASN A 128 0.79 2.78 -14.60
N ALA A 129 0.85 3.33 -13.39
CA ALA A 129 0.34 2.63 -12.19
C ALA A 129 -1.16 2.33 -12.32
N ARG A 130 -1.93 3.29 -12.84
CA ARG A 130 -3.35 3.13 -13.14
C ARG A 130 -3.59 2.07 -14.22
N LEU A 131 -2.82 2.11 -15.30
CA LEU A 131 -2.92 1.15 -16.39
C LEU A 131 -2.61 -0.27 -15.91
N ASN A 132 -1.60 -0.45 -15.05
CA ASN A 132 -1.27 -1.73 -14.44
C ASN A 132 -2.44 -2.22 -13.59
N LEU A 133 -2.99 -1.36 -12.73
CA LEU A 133 -4.15 -1.69 -11.90
C LEU A 133 -5.35 -2.13 -12.77
N GLU A 134 -5.65 -1.40 -13.82
CA GLU A 134 -6.80 -1.69 -14.70
C GLU A 134 -6.63 -2.98 -15.50
N LYS A 135 -5.39 -3.31 -15.90
CA LYS A 135 -5.11 -4.53 -16.66
C LYS A 135 -5.01 -5.77 -15.78
N GLU A 136 -4.39 -5.65 -14.61
CA GLU A 136 -4.10 -6.81 -13.75
C GLU A 136 -5.22 -7.05 -12.74
N GLN A 137 -5.91 -6.00 -12.31
CA GLN A 137 -7.00 -6.05 -11.34
C GLN A 137 -8.18 -5.18 -11.81
N PRO A 138 -8.87 -5.57 -12.90
CA PRO A 138 -10.03 -4.83 -13.39
C PRO A 138 -11.06 -4.59 -12.28
N PHE A 139 -11.77 -3.48 -12.35
CA PHE A 139 -12.77 -3.15 -11.33
C PHE A 139 -13.79 -4.30 -11.17
N GLY A 140 -14.03 -4.69 -9.92
CA GLY A 140 -14.90 -5.82 -9.58
C GLY A 140 -14.17 -7.18 -9.53
N THR A 141 -12.86 -7.22 -9.77
CA THR A 141 -12.06 -8.41 -9.49
C THR A 141 -11.92 -8.57 -7.98
N THR A 142 -12.35 -9.72 -7.46
CA THR A 142 -12.26 -10.02 -6.02
C THR A 142 -10.90 -10.60 -5.66
N PHE A 143 -10.53 -10.48 -4.39
CA PHE A 143 -9.31 -11.09 -3.84
C PHE A 143 -9.27 -12.61 -4.11
N ASP A 144 -10.37 -13.31 -3.88
CA ASP A 144 -10.42 -14.78 -4.07
C ASP A 144 -10.20 -15.18 -5.53
N LYS A 145 -10.71 -14.40 -6.48
CA LYS A 145 -10.46 -14.64 -7.90
C LYS A 145 -8.98 -14.46 -8.23
N LEU A 146 -8.36 -13.36 -7.81
CA LEU A 146 -6.93 -13.12 -8.02
C LEU A 146 -6.06 -14.20 -7.39
N ARG A 147 -6.40 -14.59 -6.16
CA ARG A 147 -5.70 -15.66 -5.44
C ARG A 147 -5.78 -16.99 -6.20
N ALA A 148 -6.97 -17.33 -6.70
CA ALA A 148 -7.15 -18.58 -7.47
C ALA A 148 -6.37 -18.56 -8.79
N GLU A 149 -6.39 -17.44 -9.51
CA GLU A 149 -5.64 -17.26 -10.76
C GLU A 149 -4.13 -17.31 -10.53
N ALA A 150 -3.63 -16.60 -9.51
CA ALA A 150 -2.22 -16.62 -9.13
C ALA A 150 -1.77 -18.05 -8.77
N ARG A 151 -2.55 -18.74 -7.93
CA ARG A 151 -2.26 -20.14 -7.56
C ARG A 151 -2.23 -21.06 -8.77
N LYS A 152 -3.17 -20.87 -9.71
CA LYS A 152 -3.18 -21.64 -10.95
C LYS A 152 -1.90 -21.40 -11.75
N LYS A 153 -1.50 -20.16 -11.97
CA LYS A 153 -0.27 -19.82 -12.71
C LYS A 153 0.97 -20.45 -12.08
N TRP A 154 1.11 -20.32 -10.76
CA TRP A 154 2.21 -20.94 -10.02
C TRP A 154 2.21 -22.45 -10.16
N ASN A 155 1.06 -23.11 -10.04
CA ASN A 155 0.95 -24.56 -10.19
C ASN A 155 1.28 -25.00 -11.63
N ASP A 156 0.84 -24.26 -12.65
CA ASP A 156 1.13 -24.54 -14.05
C ASP A 156 2.64 -24.48 -14.33
N ASP A 157 3.35 -23.52 -13.74
CA ASP A 157 4.80 -23.38 -13.90
C ASP A 157 5.59 -24.40 -13.08
N LEU A 158 5.28 -24.58 -11.81
CA LEU A 158 5.97 -25.51 -10.92
C LEU A 158 5.75 -26.97 -11.33
N SER A 159 4.58 -27.31 -11.89
CA SER A 159 4.26 -28.67 -12.34
C SER A 159 5.03 -29.13 -13.57
N ARG A 160 5.82 -28.25 -14.20
CA ARG A 160 6.73 -28.65 -15.30
C ARG A 160 7.79 -29.64 -14.85
N ILE A 161 8.14 -29.63 -13.58
CA ILE A 161 9.02 -30.61 -12.96
C ILE A 161 8.20 -31.38 -11.94
N LYS A 162 8.09 -32.70 -12.14
CA LYS A 162 7.39 -33.60 -11.21
C LYS A 162 8.42 -34.37 -10.38
N VAL A 163 8.34 -34.20 -9.06
CA VAL A 163 9.16 -34.91 -8.10
C VAL A 163 8.39 -36.12 -7.58
N GLU A 164 8.94 -37.31 -7.76
CA GLU A 164 8.41 -38.54 -7.21
C GLU A 164 9.28 -39.03 -6.03
N GLY A 165 8.65 -39.64 -5.04
CA GLY A 165 9.31 -40.08 -3.81
C GLY A 165 9.52 -38.92 -2.80
N GLY A 166 10.24 -39.17 -1.73
CA GLY A 166 10.45 -38.24 -0.64
C GLY A 166 9.22 -38.02 0.24
N THR A 167 9.37 -37.20 1.28
CA THR A 167 8.27 -36.79 2.15
C THR A 167 7.54 -35.56 1.58
N GLU A 168 6.34 -35.31 2.05
CA GLU A 168 5.60 -34.08 1.65
C GLU A 168 6.35 -32.81 2.04
N GLU A 169 7.10 -32.82 3.15
CA GLU A 169 7.96 -31.73 3.59
C GLU A 169 9.10 -31.49 2.59
N GLN A 170 9.77 -32.55 2.14
CA GLN A 170 10.84 -32.45 1.15
C GLN A 170 10.32 -31.95 -0.21
N LYS A 171 9.14 -32.37 -0.62
CA LYS A 171 8.48 -31.84 -1.81
C LYS A 171 8.10 -30.36 -1.63
N GLY A 172 7.60 -29.98 -0.46
CA GLY A 172 7.34 -28.58 -0.11
C GLY A 172 8.56 -27.69 -0.30
N VAL A 173 9.70 -28.11 0.24
CA VAL A 173 11.00 -27.39 0.09
C VAL A 173 11.42 -27.29 -1.38
N PHE A 174 11.20 -28.35 -2.18
CA PHE A 174 11.55 -28.32 -3.60
C PHE A 174 10.72 -27.33 -4.43
N TYR A 175 9.42 -27.17 -4.09
CA TYR A 175 8.50 -26.30 -4.81
C TYR A 175 8.36 -24.89 -4.20
N THR A 176 9.17 -24.53 -3.20
CA THR A 176 9.24 -23.19 -2.62
C THR A 176 10.39 -22.37 -3.20
#